data_8b8163d54430a81c145f2fd79e3376c7
#
_entry.id   8b8163d54430a81c145f2fd79e3376c7
#
_cell.length_a   1.000
_cell.length_b   1.000
_cell.length_c   1.000
_cell.angle_alpha   90.00
_cell.angle_beta   90.00
_cell.angle_gamma   90.00
#
_symmetry.space_group_name_H-M   'P 1'
#
loop_
_entity.id
_entity.type
_entity.pdbx_description
1 polymer ?
#
loop_
_entity_poly.entity_id
_entity_poly.type
_entity_poly.pdbx_seq_one_letter_code
_entity_poly.pdbx_strand_id
1 'polypeptide(L)'
;MSANERERMKIMAGVAQEEVTLIAASGLMGVSYRQGKRIWRRYQDEGDAGLVHRLRGKPSARGLPTALREQVLALCAEERYEGFGPTLLAEQLLKARLVVDHETLRRWRIAQGQHTVHRRKQQHRDWRERKACFGEMVQMDGSHHDWFEGRGPKCVLMVMVDDATNRMHCRFFEAETTRASYDVLEGWIKKYGLPGSLYVDRDSIYRCEGQPSVAEQLAGKQPQTQFGRAMEALGIKLILANSPQAKGRVERMNGTLQDRLVKEMRLAGVKDIEGANRFLAGKYLRAFNRKFERVAAQPLDAHRKNPHRLQEVLSWEEERVVQGDWTVGCEGKKYQLDKRHEALSLVRRKVIVRTLREGRVQMVYRGKQLRWRLLPAGSVRKQKLLKKSAAAEKAPQKKAEKKPSANHPWRRDGVGAGRTYWKRIKTQGRATRLAVRASSRPALRSGLPASRTASRRKTKQQNKQPRGHSLLSYTGDISKEF
;
A
#
# COMPACT_ATOMS: atom_id res chain seq x y z
N MET A 1 41.11 -1.86 34.95
CA MET A 1 40.10 -2.16 36.00
C MET A 1 38.73 -1.59 35.61
N SER A 2 37.64 -2.34 35.83
CA SER A 2 36.27 -1.83 35.67
C SER A 2 35.89 -0.91 36.86
N ALA A 3 34.75 -0.17 36.74
CA ALA A 3 34.25 0.66 37.84
C ALA A 3 34.09 -0.15 39.14
N ASN A 4 33.45 -1.32 39.04
CA ASN A 4 33.25 -2.24 40.19
C ASN A 4 34.56 -2.79 40.78
N GLU A 5 35.61 -2.98 39.98
CA GLU A 5 36.90 -3.42 40.46
C GLU A 5 37.64 -2.31 41.20
N ARG A 6 37.53 -1.07 40.72
CA ARG A 6 38.05 0.11 41.39
C ARG A 6 37.37 0.38 42.74
N GLU A 7 36.07 0.16 42.78
CA GLU A 7 35.30 0.27 44.03
C GLU A 7 35.69 -0.81 45.03
N ARG A 8 35.82 -2.06 44.58
CA ARG A 8 36.36 -3.14 45.40
C ARG A 8 37.76 -2.86 45.92
N MET A 9 38.63 -2.25 45.11
CA MET A 9 39.97 -1.85 45.54
C MET A 9 39.90 -0.86 46.71
N LYS A 10 39.07 0.18 46.62
CA LYS A 10 38.89 1.15 47.71
C LYS A 10 38.40 0.48 48.99
N ILE A 11 37.42 -0.40 48.88
CA ILE A 11 36.83 -1.11 50.03
C ILE A 11 37.87 -2.06 50.66
N MET A 12 38.66 -2.79 49.86
CA MET A 12 39.67 -3.71 50.34
C MET A 12 40.86 -2.97 50.94
N ALA A 13 41.22 -1.80 50.45
CA ALA A 13 42.23 -0.92 51.05
C ALA A 13 41.78 -0.48 52.49
N GLY A 14 40.50 -0.14 52.68
CA GLY A 14 39.98 0.21 54.00
C GLY A 14 39.98 -1.02 54.97
N VAL A 15 39.79 -2.26 54.42
CA VAL A 15 39.94 -3.47 55.23
C VAL A 15 41.42 -3.70 55.61
N ALA A 16 42.35 -3.40 54.72
CA ALA A 16 43.80 -3.53 55.02
C ALA A 16 44.30 -2.50 56.05
N GLN A 17 43.65 -1.34 56.13
CA GLN A 17 43.92 -0.26 57.09
C GLN A 17 43.15 -0.43 58.41
N GLU A 18 42.43 -1.55 58.57
CA GLU A 18 41.56 -1.83 59.72
C GLU A 18 40.41 -0.85 59.95
N GLU A 19 40.11 0.03 58.95
CA GLU A 19 39.06 1.04 59.00
C GLU A 19 37.65 0.37 58.86
N VAL A 20 37.57 -0.74 58.11
CA VAL A 20 36.33 -1.43 57.80
C VAL A 20 36.47 -2.92 58.07
N THR A 21 35.53 -3.50 58.82
CA THR A 21 35.50 -4.95 59.02
C THR A 21 35.16 -5.70 57.73
N LEU A 22 35.69 -6.91 57.57
CA LEU A 22 35.42 -7.72 56.37
C LEU A 22 33.94 -8.04 56.18
N ILE A 23 33.15 -8.10 57.26
CA ILE A 23 31.69 -8.24 57.20
C ILE A 23 31.04 -7.02 56.58
N ALA A 24 31.38 -5.83 57.06
CA ALA A 24 30.88 -4.57 56.54
C ALA A 24 31.32 -4.36 55.07
N ALA A 25 32.58 -4.66 54.73
CA ALA A 25 33.12 -4.62 53.38
C ALA A 25 32.35 -5.54 52.41
N SER A 26 31.97 -6.75 52.85
CA SER A 26 31.16 -7.69 52.08
C SER A 26 29.77 -7.10 51.76
N GLY A 27 29.15 -6.44 52.76
CA GLY A 27 27.90 -5.70 52.60
C GLY A 27 28.01 -4.56 51.59
N LEU A 28 29.07 -3.72 51.70
CA LEU A 28 29.32 -2.62 50.79
C LEU A 28 29.54 -3.10 49.34
N MET A 29 30.20 -4.22 49.14
CA MET A 29 30.39 -4.84 47.83
C MET A 29 29.19 -5.61 47.32
N GLY A 30 28.11 -5.76 48.06
CA GLY A 30 26.94 -6.54 47.70
C GLY A 30 27.22 -8.03 47.50
N VAL A 31 28.16 -8.61 48.24
CA VAL A 31 28.55 -10.02 48.14
C VAL A 31 28.36 -10.74 49.50
N SER A 32 28.20 -12.06 49.43
CA SER A 32 28.17 -12.86 50.65
C SER A 32 29.52 -12.79 51.41
N TYR A 33 29.49 -12.91 52.74
CA TYR A 33 30.70 -12.92 53.56
C TYR A 33 31.72 -13.98 53.11
N ARG A 34 31.24 -15.17 52.69
CA ARG A 34 32.10 -16.20 52.09
C ARG A 34 32.81 -15.74 50.84
N GLN A 35 32.13 -14.99 50.01
CA GLN A 35 32.73 -14.39 48.82
C GLN A 35 33.66 -13.23 49.17
N GLY A 36 33.32 -12.43 50.18
CA GLY A 36 34.20 -11.37 50.72
C GLY A 36 35.53 -11.93 51.21
N LYS A 37 35.52 -13.03 51.99
CA LYS A 37 36.76 -13.75 52.40
C LYS A 37 37.62 -14.20 51.22
N ARG A 38 36.99 -14.71 50.13
CA ARG A 38 37.73 -15.12 48.93
C ARG A 38 38.35 -13.95 48.20
N ILE A 39 37.65 -12.80 48.16
CA ILE A 39 38.15 -11.57 47.54
C ILE A 39 39.30 -11.01 48.40
N TRP A 40 39.15 -10.98 49.74
CA TRP A 40 40.16 -10.49 50.67
C TRP A 40 41.44 -11.33 50.60
N ARG A 41 41.34 -12.65 50.60
CA ARG A 41 42.51 -13.55 50.47
C ARG A 41 43.27 -13.26 49.16
N ARG A 42 42.56 -13.12 48.05
CA ARG A 42 43.21 -12.79 46.77
C ARG A 42 43.86 -11.40 46.77
N TYR A 43 43.27 -10.43 47.49
CA TYR A 43 43.85 -9.13 47.66
C TYR A 43 45.13 -9.17 48.50
N GLN A 44 45.14 -9.99 49.52
CA GLN A 44 46.35 -10.22 50.33
C GLN A 44 47.45 -10.93 49.52
N ASP A 45 47.09 -11.92 48.70
CA ASP A 45 48.04 -12.75 47.94
C ASP A 45 48.59 -11.98 46.70
N GLU A 46 47.74 -11.28 46.00
CA GLU A 46 48.03 -10.72 44.66
C GLU A 46 47.91 -9.16 44.61
N GLY A 47 47.58 -8.51 45.71
CA GLY A 47 47.33 -7.06 45.76
C GLY A 47 46.12 -6.66 44.86
N ASP A 48 46.19 -5.50 44.27
CA ASP A 48 45.14 -4.97 43.36
C ASP A 48 44.87 -5.89 42.16
N ALA A 49 45.87 -6.63 41.71
CA ALA A 49 45.72 -7.58 40.60
C ALA A 49 44.73 -8.72 40.93
N GLY A 50 44.68 -9.13 42.23
CA GLY A 50 43.74 -10.15 42.72
C GLY A 50 42.27 -9.75 42.67
N LEU A 51 41.98 -8.44 42.52
CA LEU A 51 40.62 -7.91 42.38
C LEU A 51 40.14 -7.94 40.93
N VAL A 52 41.04 -8.11 39.98
CA VAL A 52 40.69 -8.18 38.56
C VAL A 52 40.03 -9.55 38.29
N HIS A 53 38.97 -9.54 37.50
CA HIS A 53 38.28 -10.79 37.16
C HIS A 53 39.21 -11.72 36.37
N ARG A 54 39.45 -12.95 36.87
CA ARG A 54 40.43 -13.91 36.30
C ARG A 54 40.15 -14.36 34.86
N LEU A 55 38.88 -14.17 34.38
CA LEU A 55 38.51 -14.44 32.98
C LEU A 55 38.68 -13.24 32.07
N ARG A 56 39.12 -12.08 32.59
CA ARG A 56 39.37 -10.90 31.75
C ARG A 56 40.51 -11.22 30.77
N GLY A 57 40.23 -10.91 29.48
CA GLY A 57 41.18 -11.19 28.39
C GLY A 57 41.29 -12.65 27.96
N LYS A 58 40.63 -13.57 28.67
CA LYS A 58 40.56 -14.97 28.24
C LYS A 58 39.39 -15.21 27.30
N PRO A 59 39.56 -16.06 26.28
CA PRO A 59 38.45 -16.48 25.43
C PRO A 59 37.36 -17.17 26.28
N SER A 60 36.11 -16.90 25.96
CA SER A 60 34.98 -17.58 26.61
C SER A 60 35.05 -19.07 26.32
N ALA A 61 34.89 -19.92 27.36
CA ALA A 61 34.77 -21.37 27.19
C ALA A 61 33.60 -21.82 26.32
N ARG A 62 32.61 -20.88 26.11
CA ARG A 62 31.48 -21.05 25.21
C ARG A 62 31.74 -20.40 23.86
N GLY A 63 32.97 -19.94 23.59
CA GLY A 63 33.34 -19.31 22.31
C GLY A 63 33.26 -20.32 21.17
N LEU A 64 32.74 -19.89 20.03
CA LEU A 64 32.75 -20.71 18.81
C LEU A 64 34.20 -20.83 18.28
N PRO A 65 34.57 -21.94 17.62
CA PRO A 65 35.92 -22.18 17.09
C PRO A 65 36.31 -21.06 16.09
N THR A 66 37.59 -20.68 16.11
CA THR A 66 38.13 -19.63 15.22
C THR A 66 37.96 -20.03 13.75
N ALA A 67 38.20 -21.29 13.41
CA ALA A 67 38.02 -21.83 12.05
C ALA A 67 36.57 -21.65 11.56
N LEU A 68 35.56 -21.90 12.40
CA LEU A 68 34.17 -21.66 12.06
C LEU A 68 33.91 -20.18 11.82
N ARG A 69 34.49 -19.31 12.64
CA ARG A 69 34.36 -17.83 12.48
C ARG A 69 34.92 -17.39 11.12
N GLU A 70 36.09 -17.84 10.77
CA GLU A 70 36.75 -17.50 9.50
C GLU A 70 35.95 -18.00 8.30
N GLN A 71 35.50 -19.24 8.32
CA GLN A 71 34.63 -19.82 7.30
C GLN A 71 33.35 -19.04 7.10
N VAL A 72 32.68 -18.69 8.19
CA VAL A 72 31.42 -17.92 8.18
C VAL A 72 31.66 -16.52 7.61
N LEU A 73 32.71 -15.83 8.02
CA LEU A 73 33.01 -14.47 7.56
C LEU A 73 33.45 -14.44 6.09
N ALA A 74 34.19 -15.43 5.63
CA ALA A 74 34.53 -15.60 4.21
C ALA A 74 33.25 -15.77 3.36
N LEU A 75 32.35 -16.65 3.78
CA LEU A 75 31.06 -16.85 3.10
C LEU A 75 30.19 -15.58 3.12
N CYS A 76 30.19 -14.82 4.22
CA CYS A 76 29.45 -13.56 4.29
C CYS A 76 30.02 -12.44 3.40
N ALA A 77 31.26 -12.53 2.99
CA ALA A 77 31.93 -11.59 2.10
C ALA A 77 31.64 -11.83 0.61
N GLU A 78 31.01 -12.97 0.24
CA GLU A 78 30.66 -13.25 -1.13
C GLU A 78 29.65 -12.21 -1.66
N GLU A 79 29.80 -11.79 -2.92
CA GLU A 79 28.97 -10.80 -3.63
C GLU A 79 27.45 -11.12 -3.54
N ARG A 80 27.09 -12.40 -3.65
CA ARG A 80 25.68 -12.82 -3.54
C ARG A 80 25.00 -12.45 -2.21
N TYR A 81 25.79 -12.22 -1.15
CA TYR A 81 25.31 -11.83 0.19
C TYR A 81 25.50 -10.34 0.47
N GLU A 82 25.84 -9.55 -0.52
CA GLU A 82 25.98 -8.12 -0.37
C GLU A 82 24.67 -7.48 0.16
N GLY A 83 24.78 -6.58 1.13
CA GLY A 83 23.64 -5.90 1.76
C GLY A 83 22.80 -6.76 2.71
N PHE A 84 23.14 -8.04 2.92
CA PHE A 84 22.40 -8.87 3.87
C PHE A 84 22.62 -8.44 5.31
N GLY A 85 21.51 -8.25 6.06
CA GLY A 85 21.58 -8.05 7.51
C GLY A 85 21.95 -9.33 8.27
N PRO A 86 22.49 -9.23 9.50
CA PRO A 86 22.94 -10.40 10.26
C PRO A 86 21.86 -11.46 10.47
N THR A 87 20.60 -11.06 10.65
CA THR A 87 19.49 -12.00 10.84
C THR A 87 19.23 -12.85 9.60
N LEU A 88 19.18 -12.21 8.42
CA LEU A 88 18.94 -12.93 7.16
C LEU A 88 20.15 -13.81 6.79
N LEU A 89 21.38 -13.33 7.05
CA LEU A 89 22.59 -14.14 6.88
C LEU A 89 22.60 -15.38 7.76
N ALA A 90 22.27 -15.25 9.05
CA ALA A 90 22.20 -16.38 9.96
C ALA A 90 21.23 -17.47 9.45
N GLU A 91 20.12 -17.06 8.83
CA GLU A 91 19.17 -17.99 8.21
C GLU A 91 19.75 -18.70 6.97
N GLN A 92 20.55 -17.99 6.15
CA GLN A 92 21.22 -18.61 5.00
C GLN A 92 22.36 -19.55 5.45
N LEU A 93 23.12 -19.16 6.47
CA LEU A 93 24.13 -20.00 7.10
C LEU A 93 23.53 -21.30 7.65
N LEU A 94 22.36 -21.21 8.29
CA LEU A 94 21.64 -22.39 8.78
C LEU A 94 21.27 -23.34 7.62
N LYS A 95 20.88 -22.83 6.45
CA LYS A 95 20.66 -23.67 5.26
C LYS A 95 21.94 -24.35 4.78
N ALA A 96 23.08 -23.70 4.98
CA ALA A 96 24.42 -24.26 4.70
C ALA A 96 24.96 -25.14 5.85
N ARG A 97 24.12 -25.48 6.85
CA ARG A 97 24.49 -26.26 8.05
C ARG A 97 25.52 -25.58 8.99
N LEU A 98 25.70 -24.27 8.85
CA LEU A 98 26.52 -23.45 9.74
C LEU A 98 25.63 -22.76 10.75
N VAL A 99 25.67 -23.21 11.99
CA VAL A 99 24.81 -22.70 13.07
C VAL A 99 25.52 -21.57 13.80
N VAL A 100 25.12 -20.33 13.53
CA VAL A 100 25.65 -19.14 14.21
C VAL A 100 24.49 -18.21 14.55
N ASP A 101 24.45 -17.76 15.81
CA ASP A 101 23.46 -16.78 16.24
C ASP A 101 23.67 -15.43 15.55
N HIS A 102 22.57 -14.76 15.20
CA HIS A 102 22.60 -13.50 14.45
C HIS A 102 23.32 -12.36 15.18
N GLU A 103 23.28 -12.32 16.53
CA GLU A 103 24.00 -11.31 17.32
C GLU A 103 25.50 -11.58 17.35
N THR A 104 25.91 -12.86 17.44
CA THR A 104 27.31 -13.27 17.32
C THR A 104 27.85 -12.89 15.94
N LEU A 105 27.09 -13.18 14.88
CA LEU A 105 27.43 -12.80 13.51
C LEU A 105 27.53 -11.28 13.35
N ARG A 106 26.60 -10.52 13.95
CA ARG A 106 26.62 -9.06 13.94
C ARG A 106 27.92 -8.53 14.56
N ARG A 107 28.32 -9.05 15.71
CA ARG A 107 29.56 -8.64 16.40
C ARG A 107 30.81 -8.96 15.57
N TRP A 108 30.86 -10.13 14.97
CA TRP A 108 31.98 -10.51 14.11
C TRP A 108 32.12 -9.60 12.90
N ARG A 109 31.01 -9.31 12.23
CA ARG A 109 30.99 -8.41 11.06
C ARG A 109 31.34 -6.96 11.41
N ILE A 110 30.92 -6.47 12.59
CA ILE A 110 31.32 -5.13 13.07
C ILE A 110 32.82 -5.11 13.34
N ALA A 111 33.36 -6.12 13.99
CA ALA A 111 34.80 -6.20 14.30
C ALA A 111 35.66 -6.23 13.02
N GLN A 112 35.13 -6.69 11.89
CA GLN A 112 35.80 -6.67 10.58
C GLN A 112 35.45 -5.48 9.69
N GLY A 113 34.67 -4.51 10.18
CA GLY A 113 34.23 -3.36 9.37
C GLY A 113 33.18 -3.69 8.29
N GLN A 114 32.68 -4.93 8.25
CA GLN A 114 31.70 -5.38 7.26
C GLN A 114 30.25 -4.98 7.58
N HIS A 115 30.02 -4.38 8.74
CA HIS A 115 28.67 -3.97 9.16
C HIS A 115 28.73 -2.72 10.03
N THR A 116 27.97 -1.70 9.64
CA THR A 116 27.84 -0.45 10.40
C THR A 116 26.49 -0.40 11.10
N VAL A 117 26.49 0.08 12.34
CA VAL A 117 25.25 0.25 13.11
C VAL A 117 24.71 1.65 12.92
N HIS A 118 23.65 1.79 12.12
CA HIS A 118 22.93 3.04 11.99
C HIS A 118 21.80 3.12 13.02
N ARG A 119 21.95 3.95 14.06
CA ARG A 119 20.85 4.28 14.97
C ARG A 119 19.94 5.31 14.29
N ARG A 120 18.76 4.90 13.83
CA ARG A 120 17.72 5.84 13.41
C ARG A 120 16.98 6.36 14.63
N LYS A 121 16.79 7.68 14.74
CA LYS A 121 15.87 8.26 15.72
C LYS A 121 14.47 7.73 15.40
N GLN A 122 13.86 7.07 16.37
CA GLN A 122 12.47 6.62 16.23
C GLN A 122 11.57 7.81 16.55
N GLN A 123 10.67 8.13 15.62
CA GLN A 123 9.60 9.10 15.88
C GLN A 123 8.54 8.45 16.77
N HIS A 124 7.96 9.23 17.69
CA HIS A 124 6.79 8.80 18.45
C HIS A 124 5.65 8.50 17.47
N ARG A 125 5.01 7.36 17.65
CA ARG A 125 3.83 6.95 16.89
C ARG A 125 2.80 6.40 17.85
N ASP A 126 1.55 6.84 17.68
CA ASP A 126 0.44 6.32 18.46
C ASP A 126 0.23 4.83 18.17
N TRP A 127 0.02 4.08 19.24
CA TRP A 127 -0.26 2.66 19.15
C TRP A 127 -1.72 2.45 18.78
N ARG A 128 -1.98 1.58 17.79
CA ARG A 128 -3.31 1.14 17.41
C ARG A 128 -3.48 -0.34 17.68
N GLU A 129 -4.53 -0.68 18.40
CA GLU A 129 -4.90 -2.06 18.70
C GLU A 129 -5.14 -2.86 17.41
N ARG A 130 -4.85 -4.16 17.47
CA ARG A 130 -5.12 -5.09 16.38
C ARG A 130 -6.58 -5.48 16.38
N LYS A 131 -7.06 -5.89 15.21
CA LYS A 131 -8.33 -6.60 15.13
C LYS A 131 -8.24 -7.93 15.88
N ALA A 132 -9.38 -8.35 16.44
CA ALA A 132 -9.42 -9.53 17.28
C ALA A 132 -9.34 -10.83 16.46
N CYS A 133 -10.02 -10.87 15.30
CA CYS A 133 -10.22 -12.07 14.51
C CYS A 133 -9.45 -12.04 13.19
N PHE A 134 -8.99 -13.19 12.74
CA PHE A 134 -8.44 -13.37 11.39
C PHE A 134 -9.52 -13.06 10.33
N GLY A 135 -9.18 -12.22 9.34
CA GLY A 135 -10.12 -11.84 8.26
C GLY A 135 -11.08 -10.71 8.59
N GLU A 136 -11.09 -10.18 9.81
CA GLU A 136 -11.92 -9.03 10.17
C GLU A 136 -11.53 -7.77 9.37
N MET A 137 -10.22 -7.53 9.22
CA MET A 137 -9.68 -6.43 8.43
C MET A 137 -8.37 -6.81 7.76
N VAL A 138 -8.29 -6.59 6.46
CA VAL A 138 -7.08 -6.78 5.67
C VAL A 138 -6.59 -5.42 5.15
N GLN A 139 -5.31 -5.11 5.35
CA GLN A 139 -4.68 -3.92 4.78
C GLN A 139 -4.13 -4.26 3.41
N MET A 140 -4.35 -3.42 2.41
CA MET A 140 -3.83 -3.57 1.06
C MET A 140 -3.04 -2.34 0.65
N ASP A 141 -1.89 -2.55 0.00
CA ASP A 141 -0.97 -1.49 -0.41
C ASP A 141 -0.11 -1.93 -1.59
N GLY A 142 0.24 -0.97 -2.47
CA GLY A 142 1.22 -1.15 -3.51
C GLY A 142 2.61 -0.76 -3.04
N SER A 143 3.58 -1.63 -3.16
CA SER A 143 4.97 -1.36 -2.76
C SER A 143 5.84 -1.16 -3.99
N HIS A 144 6.19 0.10 -4.25
CA HIS A 144 7.12 0.51 -5.31
C HIS A 144 8.56 0.42 -4.78
N HIS A 145 9.39 -0.38 -5.42
CA HIS A 145 10.79 -0.57 -5.06
C HIS A 145 11.58 -1.12 -6.26
N ASP A 146 12.89 -1.01 -6.24
CA ASP A 146 13.71 -1.76 -7.19
C ASP A 146 13.83 -3.23 -6.74
N TRP A 147 12.79 -4.00 -7.05
CA TRP A 147 12.66 -5.38 -6.61
C TRP A 147 13.68 -6.33 -7.21
N PHE A 148 14.27 -5.95 -8.33
CA PHE A 148 15.25 -6.76 -9.05
C PHE A 148 16.66 -6.19 -9.00
N GLU A 149 16.91 -5.07 -8.29
CA GLU A 149 18.23 -4.43 -8.18
C GLU A 149 18.85 -4.17 -9.57
N GLY A 150 18.08 -3.59 -10.48
CA GLY A 150 18.48 -3.32 -11.86
C GLY A 150 18.58 -4.56 -12.78
N ARG A 151 18.37 -5.79 -12.27
CA ARG A 151 18.45 -7.05 -13.03
C ARG A 151 17.22 -7.37 -13.86
N GLY A 152 16.11 -6.64 -13.65
CA GLY A 152 14.83 -6.87 -14.30
C GLY A 152 13.99 -5.60 -14.45
N PRO A 153 12.74 -5.71 -14.97
CA PRO A 153 11.88 -4.58 -15.20
C PRO A 153 11.41 -3.93 -13.89
N LYS A 154 11.14 -2.64 -13.94
CA LYS A 154 10.42 -1.96 -12.82
C LYS A 154 9.05 -2.59 -12.64
N CYS A 155 8.66 -2.83 -11.43
CA CYS A 155 7.38 -3.45 -11.08
C CYS A 155 6.90 -3.00 -9.70
N VAL A 156 5.65 -3.31 -9.39
CA VAL A 156 5.02 -3.05 -8.10
C VAL A 156 4.64 -4.37 -7.44
N LEU A 157 4.87 -4.48 -6.15
CA LEU A 157 4.38 -5.60 -5.35
C LEU A 157 3.09 -5.17 -4.65
N MET A 158 1.96 -5.74 -5.08
CA MET A 158 0.69 -5.58 -4.36
C MET A 158 0.68 -6.51 -3.16
N VAL A 159 0.49 -5.95 -1.98
CA VAL A 159 0.59 -6.66 -0.69
C VAL A 159 -0.72 -6.56 0.07
N MET A 160 -1.23 -7.68 0.54
CA MET A 160 -2.36 -7.78 1.46
C MET A 160 -1.89 -8.40 2.77
N VAL A 161 -2.20 -7.74 3.89
CA VAL A 161 -1.79 -8.17 5.24
C VAL A 161 -2.99 -8.15 6.16
N ASP A 162 -3.28 -9.28 6.79
CA ASP A 162 -4.29 -9.34 7.84
C ASP A 162 -3.85 -8.59 9.11
N ASP A 163 -4.74 -7.77 9.64
CA ASP A 163 -4.47 -6.89 10.76
C ASP A 163 -4.26 -7.66 12.08
N ALA A 164 -4.99 -8.74 12.28
CA ALA A 164 -4.91 -9.57 13.48
C ALA A 164 -3.64 -10.42 13.49
N THR A 165 -3.39 -11.16 12.41
CA THR A 165 -2.41 -12.24 12.37
C THR A 165 -1.11 -11.91 11.66
N ASN A 166 -1.00 -10.82 10.91
CA ASN A 166 0.08 -10.53 9.95
C ASN A 166 0.16 -11.54 8.79
N ARG A 167 -0.78 -12.47 8.62
CA ARG A 167 -0.79 -13.30 7.42
C ARG A 167 -0.81 -12.44 6.18
N MET A 168 0.00 -12.82 5.21
CA MET A 168 0.25 -12.03 4.02
C MET A 168 -0.09 -12.83 2.75
N HIS A 169 -0.61 -12.12 1.76
CA HIS A 169 -0.66 -12.53 0.37
C HIS A 169 -0.15 -11.39 -0.49
N CYS A 170 0.69 -11.68 -1.47
CA CYS A 170 1.20 -10.66 -2.36
C CYS A 170 1.47 -11.22 -3.76
N ARG A 171 1.53 -10.31 -4.75
CA ARG A 171 1.82 -10.64 -6.14
C ARG A 171 2.45 -9.44 -6.84
N PHE A 172 3.38 -9.69 -7.74
CA PHE A 172 4.02 -8.69 -8.59
C PHE A 172 3.18 -8.37 -9.82
N PHE A 173 3.20 -7.07 -10.20
CA PHE A 173 2.55 -6.54 -11.39
C PHE A 173 3.45 -5.49 -12.04
N GLU A 174 3.21 -5.17 -13.31
CA GLU A 174 3.94 -4.12 -14.02
C GLU A 174 3.64 -2.73 -13.42
N ALA A 175 2.39 -2.50 -13.01
CA ALA A 175 1.93 -1.24 -12.42
C ALA A 175 0.80 -1.49 -11.43
N GLU A 176 0.60 -0.54 -10.52
CA GLU A 176 -0.58 -0.48 -9.65
C GLU A 176 -1.79 -0.04 -10.46
N THR A 177 -2.75 -0.93 -10.61
CA THR A 177 -3.97 -0.72 -11.40
C THR A 177 -5.15 -1.37 -10.69
N THR A 178 -6.37 -0.99 -11.06
CA THR A 178 -7.59 -1.67 -10.59
C THR A 178 -7.55 -3.18 -10.89
N ARG A 179 -6.96 -3.57 -12.03
CA ARG A 179 -6.77 -4.98 -12.40
C ARG A 179 -5.84 -5.70 -11.43
N ALA A 180 -4.69 -5.08 -11.10
CA ALA A 180 -3.74 -5.63 -10.14
C ALA A 180 -4.38 -5.80 -8.75
N SER A 181 -5.17 -4.80 -8.32
CA SER A 181 -5.93 -4.85 -7.06
C SER A 181 -6.97 -5.97 -7.07
N TYR A 182 -7.67 -6.19 -8.17
CA TYR A 182 -8.60 -7.32 -8.32
C TYR A 182 -7.87 -8.66 -8.29
N ASP A 183 -6.73 -8.78 -8.96
CA ASP A 183 -6.00 -10.04 -9.05
C ASP A 183 -5.42 -10.47 -7.70
N VAL A 184 -4.86 -9.52 -6.92
CA VAL A 184 -4.33 -9.83 -5.59
C VAL A 184 -5.47 -10.14 -4.61
N LEU A 185 -6.58 -9.42 -4.69
CA LEU A 185 -7.77 -9.67 -3.86
C LEU A 185 -8.39 -11.04 -4.18
N GLU A 186 -8.50 -11.41 -5.45
CA GLU A 186 -8.99 -12.74 -5.84
C GLU A 186 -8.11 -13.85 -5.28
N GLY A 187 -6.78 -13.65 -5.33
CA GLY A 187 -5.82 -14.59 -4.73
C GLY A 187 -6.04 -14.77 -3.22
N TRP A 188 -6.31 -13.67 -2.51
CA TRP A 188 -6.69 -13.71 -1.09
C TRP A 188 -7.98 -14.47 -0.87
N ILE A 189 -9.04 -14.08 -1.59
CA ILE A 189 -10.40 -14.66 -1.43
C ILE A 189 -10.39 -16.16 -1.73
N LYS A 190 -9.70 -16.60 -2.78
CA LYS A 190 -9.59 -18.03 -3.11
C LYS A 190 -8.91 -18.82 -2.01
N LYS A 191 -7.98 -18.21 -1.29
CA LYS A 191 -7.20 -18.89 -0.26
C LYS A 191 -7.84 -18.88 1.12
N TYR A 192 -8.48 -17.78 1.49
CA TYR A 192 -8.98 -17.57 2.86
C TYR A 192 -10.47 -17.25 2.92
N GLY A 193 -11.07 -16.73 1.86
CA GLY A 193 -12.44 -16.23 1.84
C GLY A 193 -12.52 -14.71 1.77
N LEU A 194 -13.75 -14.18 1.81
CA LEU A 194 -14.03 -12.75 1.79
C LEU A 194 -13.73 -12.12 3.13
N PRO A 195 -12.81 -11.12 3.21
CA PRO A 195 -12.58 -10.39 4.45
C PRO A 195 -13.77 -9.50 4.82
N GLY A 196 -13.93 -9.18 6.10
CA GLY A 196 -14.96 -8.27 6.57
C GLY A 196 -14.76 -6.85 6.09
N SER A 197 -13.51 -6.37 6.08
CA SER A 197 -13.14 -5.04 5.60
C SER A 197 -11.78 -5.01 4.93
N LEU A 198 -11.62 -4.07 3.99
CA LEU A 198 -10.35 -3.72 3.35
C LEU A 198 -9.95 -2.31 3.74
N TYR A 199 -8.69 -2.16 4.18
CA TYR A 199 -8.09 -0.89 4.54
C TYR A 199 -7.07 -0.49 3.48
N VAL A 200 -7.36 0.56 2.71
CA VAL A 200 -6.60 1.02 1.54
C VAL A 200 -6.24 2.50 1.68
N ASP A 201 -5.37 3.02 0.82
CA ASP A 201 -5.11 4.46 0.75
C ASP A 201 -6.22 5.22 0.02
N ARG A 202 -5.95 6.50 -0.28
CA ARG A 202 -6.87 7.37 -1.01
C ARG A 202 -6.48 7.51 -2.48
N ASP A 203 -5.82 6.50 -3.05
CA ASP A 203 -5.53 6.50 -4.47
C ASP A 203 -6.83 6.50 -5.30
N SER A 204 -6.74 6.99 -6.52
CA SER A 204 -7.83 7.08 -7.50
C SER A 204 -8.48 5.73 -7.83
N ILE A 205 -7.77 4.62 -7.62
CA ILE A 205 -8.30 3.26 -7.74
C ILE A 205 -9.41 3.02 -6.72
N TYR A 206 -9.24 3.54 -5.50
CA TYR A 206 -10.10 3.26 -4.36
C TYR A 206 -11.08 4.40 -4.05
N ARG A 207 -10.74 5.64 -4.44
CA ARG A 207 -11.53 6.83 -4.17
C ARG A 207 -11.90 7.56 -5.47
N CYS A 208 -13.17 7.90 -5.61
CA CYS A 208 -13.65 8.83 -6.63
C CYS A 208 -13.69 10.25 -6.05
N GLU A 209 -13.06 11.21 -6.72
CA GLU A 209 -13.07 12.64 -6.33
C GLU A 209 -14.13 13.45 -7.10
N GLY A 210 -14.85 12.81 -8.05
CA GLY A 210 -15.89 13.43 -8.83
C GLY A 210 -17.11 13.84 -8.01
N GLN A 211 -17.77 14.92 -8.41
CA GLN A 211 -19.10 15.23 -7.88
C GLN A 211 -20.12 14.20 -8.36
N PRO A 212 -21.07 13.80 -7.50
CA PRO A 212 -22.10 12.86 -7.90
C PRO A 212 -22.95 13.43 -9.03
N SER A 213 -23.28 12.61 -10.02
CA SER A 213 -24.22 12.95 -11.08
C SER A 213 -25.60 13.25 -10.50
N VAL A 214 -26.44 13.99 -11.23
CA VAL A 214 -27.81 14.29 -10.78
C VAL A 214 -28.59 13.03 -10.42
N ALA A 215 -28.39 11.93 -11.16
CA ALA A 215 -29.04 10.65 -10.87
C ALA A 215 -28.53 10.00 -9.57
N GLU A 216 -27.23 10.11 -9.28
CA GLU A 216 -26.63 9.62 -8.03
C GLU A 216 -27.05 10.48 -6.84
N GLN A 217 -27.14 11.82 -7.02
CA GLN A 217 -27.66 12.73 -5.99
C GLN A 217 -29.10 12.40 -5.61
N LEU A 218 -29.96 12.19 -6.61
CA LEU A 218 -31.35 11.78 -6.39
C LEU A 218 -31.47 10.41 -5.74
N ALA A 219 -30.52 9.50 -6.01
CA ALA A 219 -30.47 8.18 -5.40
C ALA A 219 -29.76 8.17 -4.03
N GLY A 220 -29.25 9.31 -3.54
CA GLY A 220 -28.46 9.41 -2.30
C GLY A 220 -27.12 8.66 -2.35
N LYS A 221 -26.60 8.38 -3.56
CA LYS A 221 -25.37 7.60 -3.77
C LYS A 221 -24.19 8.53 -4.02
N GLN A 222 -23.04 8.17 -3.43
CA GLN A 222 -21.77 8.80 -3.79
C GLN A 222 -21.17 8.12 -5.02
N PRO A 223 -20.42 8.87 -5.86
CA PRO A 223 -19.73 8.30 -7.00
C PRO A 223 -18.73 7.24 -6.53
N GLN A 224 -18.71 6.10 -7.19
CA GLN A 224 -17.88 4.98 -6.83
C GLN A 224 -16.86 4.65 -7.91
N THR A 225 -15.66 4.23 -7.50
CA THR A 225 -14.71 3.61 -8.41
C THR A 225 -15.19 2.20 -8.79
N GLN A 226 -14.61 1.62 -9.84
CA GLN A 226 -14.88 0.22 -10.19
C GLN A 226 -14.52 -0.74 -9.04
N PHE A 227 -13.45 -0.42 -8.30
CA PHE A 227 -13.06 -1.18 -7.13
C PHE A 227 -14.08 -1.03 -5.99
N GLY A 228 -14.53 0.19 -5.70
CA GLY A 228 -15.54 0.46 -4.67
C GLY A 228 -16.86 -0.27 -4.96
N ARG A 229 -17.34 -0.23 -6.22
CA ARG A 229 -18.51 -1.00 -6.69
C ARG A 229 -18.38 -2.49 -6.41
N ALA A 230 -17.21 -3.05 -6.74
CA ALA A 230 -16.96 -4.48 -6.52
C ALA A 230 -16.95 -4.83 -5.03
N MET A 231 -16.38 -3.97 -4.17
CA MET A 231 -16.37 -4.18 -2.72
C MET A 231 -17.78 -4.13 -2.14
N GLU A 232 -18.62 -3.18 -2.57
CA GLU A 232 -20.02 -3.11 -2.18
C GLU A 232 -20.78 -4.37 -2.59
N ALA A 233 -20.61 -4.82 -3.83
CA ALA A 233 -21.24 -6.05 -4.33
C ALA A 233 -20.81 -7.33 -3.57
N LEU A 234 -19.57 -7.36 -3.04
CA LEU A 234 -19.07 -8.45 -2.18
C LEU A 234 -19.43 -8.25 -0.70
N GLY A 235 -20.02 -7.12 -0.34
CA GLY A 235 -20.29 -6.75 1.04
C GLY A 235 -19.01 -6.58 1.88
N ILE A 236 -17.88 -6.23 1.25
CA ILE A 236 -16.63 -5.92 1.92
C ILE A 236 -16.62 -4.42 2.25
N LYS A 237 -16.46 -4.07 3.53
CA LYS A 237 -16.36 -2.67 3.94
C LYS A 237 -15.03 -2.08 3.48
N LEU A 238 -15.07 -1.11 2.56
CA LEU A 238 -13.89 -0.36 2.14
C LEU A 238 -13.62 0.77 3.13
N ILE A 239 -12.42 0.81 3.70
CA ILE A 239 -11.97 1.83 4.67
C ILE A 239 -10.80 2.57 4.07
N LEU A 240 -10.97 3.87 3.82
CA LEU A 240 -9.92 4.72 3.29
C LEU A 240 -9.05 5.26 4.43
N ALA A 241 -7.74 5.12 4.32
CA ALA A 241 -6.79 5.62 5.31
C ALA A 241 -6.82 7.15 5.38
N ASN A 242 -6.99 7.72 6.57
CA ASN A 242 -6.94 9.17 6.78
C ASN A 242 -5.51 9.71 6.89
N SER A 243 -4.54 8.85 7.20
CA SER A 243 -3.13 9.22 7.30
C SER A 243 -2.23 8.01 6.96
N PRO A 244 -0.99 8.26 6.50
CA PRO A 244 -0.01 7.20 6.27
C PRO A 244 0.23 6.35 7.52
N GLN A 245 0.28 6.97 8.71
CA GLN A 245 0.53 6.26 9.97
C GLN A 245 -0.53 5.19 10.28
N ALA A 246 -1.75 5.36 9.78
CA ALA A 246 -2.83 4.40 9.98
C ALA A 246 -2.58 3.04 9.27
N LYS A 247 -1.70 3.01 8.24
CA LYS A 247 -1.26 1.80 7.52
C LYS A 247 0.02 1.16 8.08
N GLY A 248 0.47 1.52 9.27
CA GLY A 248 1.77 1.13 9.83
C GLY A 248 2.07 -0.38 9.90
N ARG A 249 1.11 -1.28 9.65
CA ARG A 249 1.35 -2.73 9.56
C ARG A 249 1.80 -3.15 8.18
N VAL A 250 1.07 -2.73 7.14
CA VAL A 250 1.47 -3.04 5.75
C VAL A 250 2.76 -2.30 5.40
N GLU A 251 2.98 -1.07 5.88
CA GLU A 251 4.25 -0.34 5.71
C GLU A 251 5.44 -1.10 6.31
N ARG A 252 5.30 -1.61 7.55
CA ARG A 252 6.36 -2.43 8.17
C ARG A 252 6.58 -3.74 7.43
N MET A 253 5.51 -4.33 6.91
CA MET A 253 5.59 -5.53 6.09
C MET A 253 6.33 -5.23 4.78
N ASN A 254 5.99 -4.12 4.10
CA ASN A 254 6.67 -3.66 2.90
C ASN A 254 8.17 -3.44 3.16
N GLY A 255 8.54 -2.76 4.26
CA GLY A 255 9.95 -2.59 4.64
C GLY A 255 10.67 -3.93 4.89
N THR A 256 9.99 -4.91 5.50
CA THR A 256 10.54 -6.27 5.69
C THR A 256 10.72 -6.99 4.37
N LEU A 257 9.77 -6.86 3.44
CA LEU A 257 9.86 -7.46 2.10
C LEU A 257 10.96 -6.81 1.26
N GLN A 258 11.05 -5.49 1.27
CA GLN A 258 12.09 -4.73 0.58
C GLN A 258 13.50 -5.14 1.06
N ASP A 259 13.68 -5.41 2.35
CA ASP A 259 14.95 -5.92 2.85
C ASP A 259 15.19 -7.40 2.50
N ARG A 260 14.18 -8.28 2.61
CA ARG A 260 14.36 -9.73 2.55
C ARG A 260 14.07 -10.33 1.17
N LEU A 261 12.91 -9.98 0.57
CA LEU A 261 12.44 -10.62 -0.66
C LEU A 261 13.37 -10.31 -1.83
N VAL A 262 13.86 -9.08 -1.95
CA VAL A 262 14.82 -8.65 -2.98
C VAL A 262 16.05 -9.55 -2.97
N LYS A 263 16.63 -9.76 -1.79
CA LYS A 263 17.84 -10.56 -1.57
C LYS A 263 17.61 -12.05 -1.82
N GLU A 264 16.47 -12.58 -1.36
CA GLU A 264 16.12 -13.99 -1.58
C GLU A 264 15.81 -14.28 -3.06
N MET A 265 15.21 -13.33 -3.79
CA MET A 265 15.03 -13.40 -5.24
C MET A 265 16.38 -13.33 -5.97
N ARG A 266 17.36 -12.54 -5.49
CA ARG A 266 18.73 -12.50 -6.01
C ARG A 266 19.40 -13.87 -5.91
N LEU A 267 19.34 -14.50 -4.73
CA LEU A 267 19.88 -15.84 -4.52
C LEU A 267 19.19 -16.90 -5.39
N ALA A 268 17.91 -16.72 -5.73
CA ALA A 268 17.14 -17.63 -6.57
C ALA A 268 17.32 -17.33 -8.08
N GLY A 269 18.11 -16.31 -8.46
CA GLY A 269 18.33 -15.93 -9.85
C GLY A 269 17.11 -15.36 -10.57
N VAL A 270 16.12 -14.85 -9.83
CA VAL A 270 14.87 -14.32 -10.39
C VAL A 270 15.12 -12.93 -10.99
N LYS A 271 14.68 -12.74 -12.26
CA LYS A 271 14.91 -11.51 -13.03
C LYS A 271 13.65 -10.94 -13.70
N ASP A 272 12.52 -11.60 -13.60
CA ASP A 272 11.28 -11.21 -14.26
C ASP A 272 10.06 -11.36 -13.34
N ILE A 273 8.96 -10.70 -13.72
CA ILE A 273 7.72 -10.66 -12.91
C ILE A 273 7.08 -12.06 -12.78
N GLU A 274 7.09 -12.85 -13.83
CA GLU A 274 6.51 -14.19 -13.78
C GLU A 274 7.33 -15.14 -12.89
N GLY A 275 8.65 -15.11 -13.01
CA GLY A 275 9.56 -15.83 -12.14
C GLY A 275 9.39 -15.43 -10.68
N ALA A 276 9.25 -14.12 -10.42
CA ALA A 276 8.99 -13.61 -9.08
C ALA A 276 7.64 -14.11 -8.52
N ASN A 277 6.60 -14.14 -9.34
CA ASN A 277 5.30 -14.66 -8.92
C ASN A 277 5.35 -16.18 -8.68
N ARG A 278 6.09 -16.95 -9.52
CA ARG A 278 6.34 -18.39 -9.27
C ARG A 278 7.13 -18.60 -7.97
N PHE A 279 8.15 -17.78 -7.70
CA PHE A 279 8.94 -17.82 -6.48
C PHE A 279 8.07 -17.56 -5.24
N LEU A 280 7.21 -16.53 -5.29
CA LEU A 280 6.27 -16.21 -4.21
C LEU A 280 5.29 -17.36 -3.95
N ALA A 281 4.64 -17.87 -4.99
CA ALA A 281 3.60 -18.90 -4.88
C ALA A 281 4.17 -20.25 -4.43
N GLY A 282 5.44 -20.54 -4.70
CA GLY A 282 6.12 -21.78 -4.34
C GLY A 282 6.30 -21.92 -2.83
N LYS A 283 7.54 -21.77 -2.36
CA LYS A 283 7.88 -21.95 -0.93
C LYS A 283 7.88 -20.65 -0.13
N TYR A 284 8.07 -19.47 -0.78
CA TYR A 284 8.36 -18.22 -0.09
C TYR A 284 7.21 -17.75 0.81
N LEU A 285 6.00 -17.53 0.25
CA LEU A 285 4.86 -17.04 1.03
C LEU A 285 4.50 -17.95 2.20
N ARG A 286 4.59 -19.27 2.01
CA ARG A 286 4.31 -20.22 3.09
C ARG A 286 5.35 -20.13 4.20
N ALA A 287 6.64 -20.07 3.86
CA ALA A 287 7.73 -19.94 4.82
C ALA A 287 7.70 -18.59 5.54
N PHE A 288 7.42 -17.53 4.79
CA PHE A 288 7.32 -16.16 5.32
C PHE A 288 6.15 -16.05 6.32
N ASN A 289 4.96 -16.49 5.96
CA ASN A 289 3.80 -16.46 6.86
C ASN A 289 4.06 -17.26 8.13
N ARG A 290 4.58 -18.49 8.02
CA ARG A 290 4.93 -19.32 9.20
C ARG A 290 5.87 -18.58 10.16
N LYS A 291 6.78 -17.76 9.64
CA LYS A 291 7.78 -17.04 10.43
C LYS A 291 7.24 -15.77 11.07
N PHE A 292 6.39 -15.03 10.39
CA PHE A 292 5.98 -13.67 10.77
C PHE A 292 4.51 -13.57 11.20
N GLU A 293 3.74 -14.63 11.05
CA GLU A 293 2.37 -14.67 11.55
C GLU A 293 2.33 -14.65 13.07
N ARG A 294 1.21 -14.15 13.58
CA ARG A 294 0.88 -14.11 15.00
C ARG A 294 -0.45 -14.80 15.24
N VAL A 295 -0.63 -15.31 16.43
CA VAL A 295 -1.93 -15.81 16.85
C VAL A 295 -2.90 -14.64 17.00
N ALA A 296 -4.11 -14.77 16.46
CA ALA A 296 -5.18 -13.80 16.66
C ALA A 296 -5.64 -13.79 18.12
N ALA A 297 -6.15 -12.67 18.60
CA ALA A 297 -6.68 -12.56 19.97
C ALA A 297 -7.89 -13.47 20.20
N GLN A 298 -8.68 -13.68 19.14
CA GLN A 298 -9.79 -14.63 19.15
C GLN A 298 -9.59 -15.70 18.06
N PRO A 299 -9.87 -16.96 18.32
CA PRO A 299 -9.67 -18.06 17.38
C PRO A 299 -10.65 -18.08 16.21
N LEU A 300 -11.65 -17.19 16.22
CA LEU A 300 -12.67 -17.09 15.18
C LEU A 300 -12.06 -16.62 13.85
N ASP A 301 -12.37 -17.31 12.76
CA ASP A 301 -12.11 -16.84 11.40
C ASP A 301 -13.32 -16.04 10.91
N ALA A 302 -13.12 -14.74 10.70
CA ALA A 302 -14.16 -13.81 10.28
C ALA A 302 -14.37 -13.77 8.76
N HIS A 303 -13.66 -14.58 7.98
CA HIS A 303 -13.87 -14.65 6.55
C HIS A 303 -15.24 -15.27 6.21
N ARG A 304 -15.87 -14.73 5.18
CA ARG A 304 -17.11 -15.27 4.63
C ARG A 304 -16.80 -16.18 3.44
N LYS A 305 -17.74 -17.05 3.12
CA LYS A 305 -17.60 -17.99 1.98
C LYS A 305 -17.40 -17.23 0.66
N ASN A 306 -16.59 -17.82 -0.21
CA ASN A 306 -16.34 -17.29 -1.54
C ASN A 306 -17.61 -17.39 -2.42
N PRO A 307 -18.06 -16.30 -3.08
CA PRO A 307 -19.21 -16.33 -3.97
C PRO A 307 -18.89 -17.09 -5.27
N HIS A 308 -19.86 -17.86 -5.79
CA HIS A 308 -19.69 -18.65 -7.02
C HIS A 308 -19.33 -17.83 -8.27
N ARG A 309 -19.63 -16.51 -8.29
CA ARG A 309 -19.44 -15.61 -9.44
C ARG A 309 -18.45 -14.50 -9.18
N LEU A 310 -17.38 -14.81 -8.45
CA LEU A 310 -16.36 -13.82 -8.07
C LEU A 310 -15.78 -13.07 -9.27
N GLN A 311 -15.50 -13.76 -10.38
CA GLN A 311 -14.96 -13.15 -11.60
C GLN A 311 -15.91 -12.14 -12.25
N GLU A 312 -17.21 -12.33 -12.13
CA GLU A 312 -18.22 -11.41 -12.65
C GLU A 312 -18.24 -10.12 -11.81
N VAL A 313 -18.06 -10.22 -10.51
CA VAL A 313 -18.01 -9.05 -9.61
C VAL A 313 -16.70 -8.28 -9.78
N LEU A 314 -15.56 -8.99 -9.84
CA LEU A 314 -14.24 -8.42 -10.07
C LEU A 314 -13.99 -8.15 -11.57
N SER A 315 -14.88 -7.39 -12.19
CA SER A 315 -14.85 -7.02 -13.61
C SER A 315 -15.10 -5.51 -13.77
N TRP A 316 -14.87 -4.99 -14.98
CA TRP A 316 -15.28 -3.63 -15.33
C TRP A 316 -16.74 -3.60 -15.72
N GLU A 317 -17.54 -2.73 -15.14
CA GLU A 317 -18.92 -2.53 -15.48
C GLU A 317 -19.17 -1.11 -15.99
N GLU A 318 -19.83 -1.00 -17.13
CA GLU A 318 -20.22 0.26 -17.72
C GLU A 318 -21.69 0.24 -18.11
N GLU A 319 -22.44 1.26 -17.71
CA GLU A 319 -23.80 1.44 -18.21
C GLU A 319 -23.76 1.97 -19.64
N ARG A 320 -24.43 1.27 -20.53
CA ARG A 320 -24.58 1.66 -21.94
C ARG A 320 -26.04 1.65 -22.36
N VAL A 321 -26.43 2.59 -23.22
CA VAL A 321 -27.78 2.67 -23.75
C VAL A 321 -27.88 1.85 -25.04
N VAL A 322 -28.88 1.01 -25.13
CA VAL A 322 -29.20 0.25 -26.35
C VAL A 322 -29.74 1.19 -27.41
N GLN A 323 -29.11 1.20 -28.58
CA GLN A 323 -29.49 2.05 -29.70
C GLN A 323 -30.77 1.52 -30.38
N GLY A 324 -31.40 2.37 -31.25
CA GLY A 324 -32.63 1.98 -31.98
C GLY A 324 -32.47 0.79 -32.93
N ASP A 325 -31.21 0.49 -33.30
CA ASP A 325 -30.85 -0.64 -34.16
C ASP A 325 -30.43 -1.88 -33.33
N TRP A 326 -30.77 -1.91 -32.05
CA TRP A 326 -30.41 -2.99 -31.12
C TRP A 326 -28.90 -3.19 -30.93
N THR A 327 -28.13 -2.15 -31.19
CA THR A 327 -26.67 -2.21 -30.92
C THR A 327 -26.32 -1.55 -29.61
N VAL A 328 -25.24 -2.04 -29.00
CA VAL A 328 -24.59 -1.45 -27.84
C VAL A 328 -23.15 -1.12 -28.22
N GLY A 329 -22.72 0.13 -28.03
CA GLY A 329 -21.34 0.57 -28.25
C GLY A 329 -20.54 0.50 -26.96
N CYS A 330 -19.37 -0.17 -26.98
CA CYS A 330 -18.41 -0.20 -25.88
C CYS A 330 -17.00 -0.29 -26.44
N GLU A 331 -16.07 0.50 -25.91
CA GLU A 331 -14.65 0.52 -26.32
C GLU A 331 -14.43 0.58 -27.84
N GLY A 332 -15.17 1.41 -28.55
CA GLY A 332 -15.08 1.54 -30.01
C GLY A 332 -15.65 0.37 -30.81
N LYS A 333 -16.10 -0.69 -30.16
CA LYS A 333 -16.73 -1.86 -30.75
C LYS A 333 -18.25 -1.75 -30.69
N LYS A 334 -18.95 -2.36 -31.64
CA LYS A 334 -20.42 -2.45 -31.63
C LYS A 334 -20.87 -3.90 -31.50
N TYR A 335 -21.79 -4.08 -30.61
CA TYR A 335 -22.37 -5.39 -30.28
C TYR A 335 -23.84 -5.38 -30.63
N GLN A 336 -24.30 -6.31 -31.46
CA GLN A 336 -25.68 -6.52 -31.82
C GLN A 336 -26.33 -7.46 -30.83
N LEU A 337 -27.40 -7.03 -30.17
CA LEU A 337 -28.18 -7.90 -29.28
C LEU A 337 -29.00 -8.91 -30.12
N ASP A 338 -29.17 -10.12 -29.56
CA ASP A 338 -29.92 -11.21 -30.20
C ASP A 338 -31.43 -10.91 -30.17
N LYS A 339 -32.12 -11.25 -31.25
CA LYS A 339 -33.61 -11.10 -31.42
C LYS A 339 -34.39 -11.80 -30.30
N ARG A 340 -33.86 -12.85 -29.70
CA ARG A 340 -34.49 -13.58 -28.57
C ARG A 340 -34.84 -12.67 -27.38
N HIS A 341 -34.23 -11.49 -27.30
CA HIS A 341 -34.47 -10.51 -26.23
C HIS A 341 -35.53 -9.46 -26.59
N GLU A 342 -36.25 -9.63 -27.70
CA GLU A 342 -37.27 -8.67 -28.22
C GLU A 342 -38.35 -8.38 -27.17
N ALA A 343 -38.81 -9.40 -26.44
CA ALA A 343 -39.82 -9.28 -25.38
C ALA A 343 -39.39 -8.34 -24.22
N LEU A 344 -38.08 -8.06 -24.07
CA LEU A 344 -37.56 -7.16 -23.02
C LEU A 344 -37.61 -5.68 -23.39
N SER A 345 -38.00 -5.32 -24.63
CA SER A 345 -38.10 -3.92 -25.13
C SER A 345 -36.88 -3.09 -24.76
N LEU A 346 -35.69 -3.55 -25.15
CA LEU A 346 -34.37 -3.03 -24.68
C LEU A 346 -34.00 -1.68 -25.32
N VAL A 347 -34.61 -1.27 -26.42
CA VAL A 347 -34.29 0.00 -27.10
C VAL A 347 -34.41 1.19 -26.15
N ARG A 348 -33.39 2.05 -26.12
CA ARG A 348 -33.23 3.19 -25.22
C ARG A 348 -33.14 2.81 -23.72
N ARG A 349 -33.06 1.54 -23.38
CA ARG A 349 -32.80 1.08 -22.00
C ARG A 349 -31.30 1.03 -21.74
N LYS A 350 -30.93 1.24 -20.47
CA LYS A 350 -29.55 1.07 -20.00
C LYS A 350 -29.30 -0.42 -19.74
N VAL A 351 -28.21 -0.93 -20.28
CA VAL A 351 -27.69 -2.27 -20.02
C VAL A 351 -26.29 -2.15 -19.41
N ILE A 352 -25.94 -3.08 -18.54
CA ILE A 352 -24.59 -3.17 -17.98
C ILE A 352 -23.74 -3.98 -18.95
N VAL A 353 -22.70 -3.38 -19.46
CA VAL A 353 -21.63 -4.05 -20.21
C VAL A 353 -20.53 -4.39 -19.23
N ARG A 354 -20.31 -5.66 -19.03
CA ARG A 354 -19.33 -6.20 -18.11
C ARG A 354 -18.15 -6.76 -18.89
N THR A 355 -16.97 -6.17 -18.72
CA THR A 355 -15.72 -6.68 -19.31
C THR A 355 -14.95 -7.46 -18.24
N LEU A 356 -14.89 -8.78 -18.42
CA LEU A 356 -14.12 -9.66 -17.54
C LEU A 356 -12.63 -9.43 -17.74
N ARG A 357 -11.81 -9.76 -16.75
CA ARG A 357 -10.34 -9.57 -16.80
C ARG A 357 -9.65 -10.31 -17.95
N GLU A 358 -10.27 -11.38 -18.44
CA GLU A 358 -9.83 -12.12 -19.64
C GLU A 358 -10.20 -11.42 -20.96
N GLY A 359 -10.84 -10.24 -20.90
CA GLY A 359 -11.31 -9.50 -22.07
C GLY A 359 -12.66 -9.99 -22.62
N ARG A 360 -13.26 -11.00 -22.03
CA ARG A 360 -14.60 -11.49 -22.41
C ARG A 360 -15.66 -10.48 -21.96
N VAL A 361 -16.54 -10.11 -22.89
CA VAL A 361 -17.64 -9.19 -22.65
C VAL A 361 -18.93 -9.96 -22.32
N GLN A 362 -19.62 -9.52 -21.29
CA GLN A 362 -20.97 -9.95 -20.93
C GLN A 362 -21.89 -8.73 -20.94
N MET A 363 -23.13 -8.89 -21.32
CA MET A 363 -24.16 -7.86 -21.23
C MET A 363 -25.26 -8.32 -20.30
N VAL A 364 -25.67 -7.47 -19.39
CA VAL A 364 -26.64 -7.82 -18.34
C VAL A 364 -27.73 -6.75 -18.29
N TYR A 365 -28.98 -7.19 -18.26
CA TYR A 365 -30.14 -6.33 -18.04
C TYR A 365 -31.02 -6.92 -16.94
N ARG A 366 -31.24 -6.18 -15.84
CA ARG A 366 -32.02 -6.63 -14.67
C ARG A 366 -31.65 -8.03 -14.20
N GLY A 367 -30.33 -8.30 -14.09
CA GLY A 367 -29.80 -9.59 -13.65
C GLY A 367 -29.81 -10.72 -14.70
N LYS A 368 -30.44 -10.52 -15.87
CA LYS A 368 -30.45 -11.49 -16.97
C LYS A 368 -29.29 -11.24 -17.92
N GLN A 369 -28.51 -12.26 -18.24
CA GLN A 369 -27.45 -12.18 -19.24
C GLN A 369 -28.04 -12.13 -20.64
N LEU A 370 -27.60 -11.17 -21.43
CA LEU A 370 -28.04 -11.00 -22.82
C LEU A 370 -27.08 -11.69 -23.79
N ARG A 371 -27.62 -12.31 -24.84
CA ARG A 371 -26.83 -12.82 -25.96
C ARG A 371 -26.60 -11.70 -26.96
N TRP A 372 -25.42 -11.69 -27.54
CA TRP A 372 -24.99 -10.67 -28.48
C TRP A 372 -23.98 -11.25 -29.48
N ARG A 373 -23.76 -10.54 -30.59
CA ARG A 373 -22.67 -10.80 -31.54
C ARG A 373 -21.87 -9.53 -31.81
N LEU A 374 -20.59 -9.67 -31.99
CA LEU A 374 -19.72 -8.56 -32.37
C LEU A 374 -19.96 -8.19 -33.85
N LEU A 375 -20.14 -6.89 -34.13
CA LEU A 375 -20.25 -6.43 -35.51
C LEU A 375 -18.83 -6.08 -36.06
N PRO A 376 -18.52 -6.50 -37.30
CA PRO A 376 -17.23 -6.18 -37.89
C PRO A 376 -17.06 -4.66 -38.09
N ALA A 377 -15.83 -4.14 -37.93
CA ALA A 377 -15.46 -2.72 -37.92
C ALA A 377 -15.70 -2.07 -39.32
N GLY A 378 -16.52 -2.20 -40.08
CA GLY A 378 -16.87 -1.60 -41.37
C GLY A 378 -18.37 -1.73 -41.73
N SER A 379 -19.11 -2.58 -41.04
CA SER A 379 -20.51 -2.86 -41.36
C SER A 379 -21.43 -1.65 -41.13
N VAL A 380 -21.09 -0.80 -40.19
CA VAL A 380 -21.86 0.41 -39.85
C VAL A 380 -21.71 1.50 -40.94
N ARG A 381 -20.56 1.58 -41.57
CA ARG A 381 -20.31 2.55 -42.65
C ARG A 381 -21.06 2.12 -43.92
N LYS A 382 -21.08 0.82 -44.25
CA LYS A 382 -21.86 0.25 -45.34
C LYS A 382 -23.39 0.42 -45.12
N GLN A 383 -23.93 0.15 -43.91
CA GLN A 383 -25.35 0.33 -43.65
C GLN A 383 -25.78 1.80 -43.67
N LYS A 384 -24.96 2.75 -43.17
CA LYS A 384 -25.24 4.18 -43.31
C LYS A 384 -25.22 4.66 -44.76
N LEU A 385 -24.33 4.14 -45.59
CA LEU A 385 -24.27 4.43 -47.01
C LEU A 385 -25.49 3.83 -47.73
N LEU A 386 -25.85 2.58 -47.50
CA LEU A 386 -27.03 1.94 -48.06
C LEU A 386 -28.36 2.64 -47.61
N LYS A 387 -28.48 3.05 -46.34
CA LYS A 387 -29.63 3.84 -45.89
C LYS A 387 -29.69 5.25 -46.49
N LYS A 388 -28.54 5.86 -46.79
CA LYS A 388 -28.49 7.15 -47.49
C LYS A 388 -28.87 7.01 -48.97
N SER A 389 -28.42 5.95 -49.67
CA SER A 389 -28.82 5.69 -51.05
C SER A 389 -30.30 5.30 -51.16
N ALA A 390 -30.83 4.44 -50.30
CA ALA A 390 -32.23 4.09 -50.24
C ALA A 390 -33.16 5.27 -49.85
N ALA A 391 -32.67 6.22 -49.03
CA ALA A 391 -33.38 7.44 -48.70
C ALA A 391 -33.31 8.47 -49.85
N ALA A 392 -32.26 8.43 -50.66
CA ALA A 392 -32.13 9.27 -51.86
C ALA A 392 -33.03 8.77 -52.99
N GLU A 393 -33.22 7.45 -53.12
CA GLU A 393 -34.16 6.86 -54.10
C GLU A 393 -35.63 7.06 -53.75
N LYS A 394 -35.97 7.25 -52.48
CA LYS A 394 -37.33 7.49 -51.98
C LYS A 394 -37.66 8.98 -51.75
N ALA A 395 -36.74 9.89 -52.03
CA ALA A 395 -37.03 11.30 -51.95
C ALA A 395 -38.00 11.68 -53.10
N PRO A 396 -39.19 12.22 -52.80
CA PRO A 396 -40.07 12.65 -53.86
C PRO A 396 -39.32 13.69 -54.67
N GLN A 397 -39.34 13.51 -56.01
CA GLN A 397 -38.81 14.52 -56.93
C GLN A 397 -39.39 15.90 -56.51
N LYS A 398 -38.51 16.80 -56.08
CA LYS A 398 -38.92 18.20 -55.77
C LYS A 398 -39.58 18.71 -57.02
N LYS A 399 -40.92 18.92 -57.01
CA LYS A 399 -41.63 19.69 -57.98
C LYS A 399 -40.86 21.00 -58.15
N ALA A 400 -40.48 21.31 -59.39
CA ALA A 400 -39.75 22.52 -59.72
C ALA A 400 -40.44 23.67 -59.03
N GLU A 401 -39.78 24.37 -58.13
CA GLU A 401 -40.31 25.58 -57.51
C GLU A 401 -40.56 26.60 -58.63
N LYS A 402 -41.83 26.85 -58.90
CA LYS A 402 -42.20 27.91 -59.77
C LYS A 402 -41.69 29.23 -59.17
N LYS A 403 -40.60 29.73 -59.71
CA LYS A 403 -40.10 31.08 -59.34
C LYS A 403 -41.21 32.10 -59.55
N PRO A 404 -41.55 32.92 -58.56
CA PRO A 404 -42.54 33.95 -58.72
C PRO A 404 -42.20 34.85 -59.89
N SER A 405 -43.20 35.34 -60.63
CA SER A 405 -43.01 36.23 -61.78
C SER A 405 -42.23 37.50 -61.42
N ALA A 406 -41.59 38.14 -62.37
CA ALA A 406 -40.73 39.30 -62.15
C ALA A 406 -41.42 40.45 -61.38
N ASN A 407 -42.75 40.55 -61.46
CA ASN A 407 -43.58 41.58 -60.81
C ASN A 407 -44.23 41.12 -59.49
N HIS A 408 -43.89 39.98 -58.95
CA HIS A 408 -44.46 39.51 -57.70
C HIS A 408 -44.02 40.38 -56.48
N PRO A 409 -44.95 40.83 -55.61
CA PRO A 409 -44.63 41.71 -54.47
C PRO A 409 -43.44 41.28 -53.63
N TRP A 410 -43.20 39.97 -53.45
CA TRP A 410 -42.07 39.46 -52.72
C TRP A 410 -40.70 39.74 -53.37
N ARG A 411 -40.62 40.14 -54.60
CA ARG A 411 -39.37 40.57 -55.23
C ARG A 411 -39.09 42.06 -55.07
N ARG A 412 -40.09 42.87 -54.76
CA ARG A 412 -39.94 44.35 -54.60
C ARG A 412 -39.45 44.72 -53.20
N ASP A 413 -39.81 43.99 -52.14
CA ASP A 413 -39.64 44.48 -50.78
C ASP A 413 -38.73 43.65 -49.90
N GLY A 414 -37.71 42.92 -50.35
CA GLY A 414 -37.06 42.12 -49.33
C GLY A 414 -35.65 41.63 -49.48
N VAL A 415 -34.98 41.89 -50.59
CA VAL A 415 -33.64 41.19 -50.76
C VAL A 415 -32.47 42.04 -50.30
N GLY A 416 -32.66 43.28 -49.91
CA GLY A 416 -31.61 44.21 -49.46
C GLY A 416 -31.39 44.21 -47.90
N ALA A 417 -32.47 44.17 -47.14
CA ALA A 417 -32.41 44.44 -45.71
C ALA A 417 -31.98 43.20 -44.84
N GLY A 418 -32.35 41.99 -45.26
CA GLY A 418 -32.05 40.80 -44.45
C GLY A 418 -30.59 40.40 -44.45
N ARG A 419 -29.87 40.63 -45.53
CA ARG A 419 -28.44 40.26 -45.59
C ARG A 419 -27.51 41.17 -44.78
N THR A 420 -27.87 42.45 -44.70
CA THR A 420 -27.13 43.44 -43.89
C THR A 420 -27.38 43.29 -42.41
N TYR A 421 -28.62 42.94 -42.01
CA TYR A 421 -28.94 42.65 -40.59
C TYR A 421 -28.18 41.45 -40.02
N TRP A 422 -28.18 40.34 -40.72
CA TRP A 422 -27.44 39.12 -40.25
C TRP A 422 -25.91 39.26 -40.35
N LYS A 423 -25.38 40.07 -41.26
CA LYS A 423 -23.95 40.41 -41.28
C LYS A 423 -23.56 41.27 -40.08
N ARG A 424 -24.43 42.19 -39.64
CA ARG A 424 -24.18 43.07 -38.49
C ARG A 424 -24.20 42.30 -37.17
N ILE A 425 -25.10 41.33 -37.00
CA ILE A 425 -25.14 40.47 -35.82
C ILE A 425 -23.90 39.55 -35.73
N LYS A 426 -23.44 39.01 -36.89
CA LYS A 426 -22.23 38.17 -36.90
C LYS A 426 -20.94 38.94 -36.58
N THR A 427 -20.86 40.22 -36.98
CA THR A 427 -19.69 41.07 -36.65
C THR A 427 -19.72 41.55 -35.20
N GLN A 428 -20.87 41.89 -34.63
CA GLN A 428 -20.99 42.25 -33.22
C GLN A 428 -20.72 41.06 -32.29
N GLY A 429 -21.20 39.86 -32.62
CA GLY A 429 -20.91 38.66 -31.85
C GLY A 429 -19.42 38.21 -31.91
N ARG A 430 -18.68 38.63 -32.94
CA ARG A 430 -17.22 38.39 -33.03
C ARG A 430 -16.42 39.42 -32.22
N ALA A 431 -16.88 40.69 -32.18
CA ALA A 431 -16.26 41.75 -31.40
C ALA A 431 -16.39 41.49 -29.87
N THR A 432 -17.56 41.05 -29.40
CA THR A 432 -17.80 40.70 -28.02
C THR A 432 -17.01 39.44 -27.56
N ARG A 433 -16.82 38.45 -28.45
CA ARG A 433 -15.96 37.28 -28.12
C ARG A 433 -14.47 37.61 -28.10
N LEU A 434 -14.00 38.60 -28.85
CA LEU A 434 -12.61 39.06 -28.78
C LEU A 434 -12.36 39.96 -27.56
N ALA A 435 -13.32 40.76 -27.13
CA ALA A 435 -13.23 41.59 -25.94
C ALA A 435 -13.21 40.76 -24.65
N VAL A 436 -14.01 39.68 -24.54
CA VAL A 436 -14.00 38.76 -23.40
C VAL A 436 -12.71 37.93 -23.34
N ARG A 437 -12.04 37.69 -24.47
CA ARG A 437 -10.75 36.96 -24.48
C ARG A 437 -9.54 37.86 -24.15
N ALA A 438 -9.68 39.17 -24.25
CA ALA A 438 -8.62 40.14 -23.92
C ALA A 438 -8.62 40.52 -22.44
N SER A 439 -9.74 40.35 -21.72
CA SER A 439 -9.85 40.66 -20.27
C SER A 439 -9.45 39.54 -19.32
N SER A 440 -9.07 38.37 -19.83
CA SER A 440 -8.71 37.19 -19.00
C SER A 440 -7.22 36.81 -18.99
N ARG A 441 -6.31 37.76 -19.33
CA ARG A 441 -4.87 37.54 -19.16
C ARG A 441 -4.40 38.28 -17.88
N PRO A 442 -3.85 37.55 -16.85
CA PRO A 442 -3.24 38.22 -15.74
C PRO A 442 -1.88 38.81 -16.16
N ALA A 443 -1.66 40.07 -15.81
CA ALA A 443 -0.42 40.78 -16.05
C ALA A 443 0.74 40.16 -15.25
N LEU A 444 1.77 39.74 -15.95
CA LEU A 444 3.07 39.44 -15.40
C LEU A 444 3.73 40.77 -14.95
N ARG A 445 3.91 40.94 -13.66
CA ARG A 445 4.82 41.96 -13.10
C ARG A 445 6.19 41.34 -12.89
N SER A 446 7.14 41.79 -13.65
CA SER A 446 8.57 41.74 -13.43
C SER A 446 8.96 42.69 -12.31
N GLY A 447 9.91 42.31 -11.45
CA GLY A 447 10.58 43.25 -10.54
C GLY A 447 11.12 42.58 -9.28
N LEU A 448 12.34 42.10 -9.32
CA LEU A 448 13.27 42.09 -8.17
C LEU A 448 13.83 43.50 -7.95
N PRO A 449 14.24 43.95 -6.75
CA PRO A 449 15.40 43.36 -6.04
C PRO A 449 15.37 43.37 -4.49
N ALA A 450 16.20 42.51 -3.98
CA ALA A 450 17.15 42.62 -2.84
C ALA A 450 16.78 43.31 -1.51
N SER A 451 17.07 42.56 -0.46
CA SER A 451 17.84 42.85 0.72
C SER A 451 17.16 43.18 2.05
N ARG A 452 17.74 42.51 3.06
CA ARG A 452 18.01 42.91 4.46
C ARG A 452 17.01 42.58 5.56
N THR A 453 17.44 41.57 6.35
CA THR A 453 17.64 41.58 7.82
C THR A 453 16.61 42.24 8.72
N ALA A 454 16.05 41.47 9.65
CA ALA A 454 16.19 41.72 11.11
C ALA A 454 15.31 40.78 11.95
N SER A 455 15.97 40.03 12.78
CA SER A 455 15.71 39.72 14.17
C SER A 455 14.42 40.27 14.79
N ARG A 456 13.62 39.37 15.39
CA ARG A 456 12.95 39.63 16.66
C ARG A 456 12.58 38.35 17.40
N ARG A 457 13.33 38.09 18.47
CA ARG A 457 12.96 37.27 19.62
C ARG A 457 11.66 37.82 20.22
N LYS A 458 10.73 36.95 20.57
CA LYS A 458 9.77 37.19 21.64
C LYS A 458 9.60 35.95 22.50
N THR A 459 10.12 36.05 23.70
CA THR A 459 9.86 35.38 24.95
C THR A 459 8.37 35.44 25.33
N LYS A 460 7.83 34.33 25.81
CA LYS A 460 6.70 34.31 26.77
C LYS A 460 6.85 33.03 27.57
N GLN A 461 7.29 33.19 28.76
CA GLN A 461 6.65 33.25 30.07
C GLN A 461 5.76 32.05 30.42
N GLN A 462 6.27 31.40 31.44
CA GLN A 462 5.72 30.38 32.32
C GLN A 462 4.36 30.78 32.90
N ASN A 463 3.46 29.81 33.07
CA ASN A 463 2.57 29.83 34.18
C ASN A 463 2.49 28.42 34.77
N LYS A 464 3.07 28.29 35.96
CA LYS A 464 2.88 27.21 36.93
C LYS A 464 1.62 27.54 37.76
N GLN A 465 0.76 26.56 37.95
CA GLN A 465 0.11 26.37 39.27
C GLN A 465 -0.32 24.92 39.49
N PRO A 466 -0.27 24.42 40.73
CA PRO A 466 -0.42 23.02 41.09
C PRO A 466 -1.75 22.75 41.81
N ARG A 467 -2.24 21.52 41.68
CA ARG A 467 -3.23 20.91 42.62
C ARG A 467 -3.10 19.41 42.39
N GLY A 468 -3.01 18.53 43.34
CA GLY A 468 -3.47 18.48 44.70
C GLY A 468 -3.66 16.99 44.96
N HIS A 469 -3.09 16.48 46.01
CA HIS A 469 -3.15 15.09 46.46
C HIS A 469 -4.59 14.60 46.65
N SER A 470 -4.85 13.35 46.33
CA SER A 470 -5.80 12.50 47.04
C SER A 470 -5.35 11.05 46.95
N LEU A 471 -4.85 10.60 48.08
CA LEU A 471 -4.68 9.19 48.44
C LEU A 471 -6.07 8.59 48.70
N LEU A 472 -6.36 7.45 48.12
CA LEU A 472 -7.29 6.50 48.70
C LEU A 472 -6.76 5.10 48.47
N SER A 473 -6.29 4.53 49.56
CA SER A 473 -6.04 3.14 49.84
C SER A 473 -7.32 2.32 49.72
N TYR A 474 -7.26 1.18 49.03
CA TYR A 474 -8.17 0.07 49.30
C TYR A 474 -7.37 -1.22 49.26
N THR A 475 -7.18 -1.75 50.45
CA THR A 475 -6.85 -3.13 50.78
C THR A 475 -8.10 -3.98 50.56
N GLY A 476 -7.92 -5.15 49.97
CA GLY A 476 -8.98 -6.14 49.82
C GLY A 476 -8.41 -7.47 49.36
N ASP A 477 -7.98 -8.25 50.31
CA ASP A 477 -7.84 -9.67 50.29
C ASP A 477 -9.02 -10.37 49.57
N ILE A 478 -8.80 -11.50 48.94
CA ILE A 478 -9.57 -12.74 49.09
C ILE A 478 -8.96 -13.84 48.20
N SER A 479 -8.55 -14.86 48.89
CA SER A 479 -8.22 -16.19 48.48
C SER A 479 -9.43 -17.00 47.97
N LYS A 480 -9.10 -18.03 47.14
CA LYS A 480 -9.73 -19.34 46.96
C LYS A 480 -10.72 -19.55 45.83
N GLU A 481 -10.39 -20.66 45.17
CA GLU A 481 -11.21 -21.77 44.64
C GLU A 481 -11.71 -21.62 43.17
N PHE A 482 -11.27 -22.39 42.35
CA PHE A 482 -11.30 -23.75 41.74
C PHE A 482 -10.42 -23.77 40.49
#